data_eb7f1c59c679a403dc8c91dd85dd3c31
#
_entry.id   eb7f1c59c679a403dc8c91dd85dd3c31
#
_cell.length_a   1.000
_cell.length_b   1.000
_cell.length_c   1.000
_cell.angle_alpha   90.00
_cell.angle_beta   90.00
_cell.angle_gamma   90.00
#
_symmetry.space_group_name_H-M   'P 1'
#
loop_
_entity.id
_entity.type
_entity.pdbx_description
1 polymer ?
#
loop_
_entity_poly.entity_id
_entity_poly.type
_entity_poly.pdbx_seq_one_letter_code
_entity_poly.pdbx_strand_id
1 'polypeptide(L)'
;MIKNLEFTDDKSKKTVKLYDAGVSAIDIERRFDNDKTRVMVTMNVAKPGIVIGANGANIEKIKAAIAKELGSNAQVILNVQEIKNPDLDAQLVAENIAAQLEGRVSFRRAMKKCLQSAMRAGAKGIKTSVSGRLGGADIARSEGYHEGSIPLQTLRADIDYGFAEAKTAYGRIGVKVWIYKGQVLPTAKKAPAKTEGGK
;
A
#
# COMPACT_ATOMS: atom_id res chain seq x y z
N MET A 1 -7.13 8.50 -8.83
CA MET A 1 -7.65 8.09 -10.15
C MET A 1 -7.31 6.64 -10.48
N ILE A 2 -6.05 6.22 -10.52
CA ILE A 2 -5.62 4.85 -10.90
C ILE A 2 -6.27 3.75 -10.05
N LYS A 3 -6.35 3.91 -8.72
CA LYS A 3 -6.96 2.91 -7.82
C LYS A 3 -8.45 2.62 -8.09
N ASN A 4 -9.15 3.52 -8.75
CA ASN A 4 -10.59 3.39 -9.03
C ASN A 4 -10.91 2.85 -10.44
N LEU A 5 -9.89 2.41 -11.20
CA LEU A 5 -10.11 1.78 -12.49
C LEU A 5 -10.78 0.42 -12.30
N GLU A 6 -11.85 0.21 -13.06
CA GLU A 6 -12.60 -1.05 -13.10
C GLU A 6 -12.29 -1.78 -14.38
N PHE A 7 -12.01 -3.07 -14.29
CA PHE A 7 -11.75 -3.93 -15.44
C PHE A 7 -12.78 -5.05 -15.49
N THR A 8 -13.36 -5.26 -16.63
CA THR A 8 -14.23 -6.42 -16.86
C THR A 8 -13.35 -7.55 -17.35
N ASP A 9 -13.35 -8.66 -16.64
CA ASP A 9 -12.67 -9.88 -17.07
C ASP A 9 -13.55 -10.60 -18.11
N ASP A 10 -13.07 -10.69 -19.35
CA ASP A 10 -13.83 -11.25 -20.47
C ASP A 10 -14.23 -12.73 -20.27
N LYS A 11 -13.48 -13.47 -19.43
CA LYS A 11 -13.76 -14.89 -19.15
C LYS A 11 -14.80 -15.09 -18.05
N SER A 12 -14.83 -14.25 -17.03
CA SER A 12 -15.71 -14.43 -15.85
C SER A 12 -16.87 -13.44 -15.79
N LYS A 13 -16.93 -12.45 -16.70
CA LYS A 13 -17.88 -11.32 -16.69
C LYS A 13 -17.95 -10.58 -15.34
N LYS A 14 -16.93 -10.76 -14.49
CA LYS A 14 -16.83 -10.05 -13.22
C LYS A 14 -16.04 -8.76 -13.40
N THR A 15 -16.60 -7.68 -12.91
CA THR A 15 -15.88 -6.41 -12.82
C THR A 15 -14.91 -6.50 -11.67
N VAL A 16 -13.62 -6.49 -11.96
CA VAL A 16 -12.54 -6.50 -10.97
C VAL A 16 -12.05 -5.07 -10.81
N LYS A 17 -12.05 -4.59 -9.60
CA LYS A 17 -11.51 -3.26 -9.27
C LYS A 17 -10.01 -3.37 -9.02
N LEU A 18 -9.26 -2.38 -9.47
CA LEU A 18 -7.83 -2.31 -9.18
C LEU A 18 -7.56 -2.23 -7.66
N TYR A 19 -8.53 -1.74 -6.90
CA TYR A 19 -8.51 -1.78 -5.43
C TYR A 19 -8.35 -3.19 -4.86
N ASP A 20 -8.96 -4.22 -5.50
CA ASP A 20 -8.89 -5.62 -5.05
C ASP A 20 -7.49 -6.24 -5.27
N ALA A 21 -6.66 -5.60 -6.08
CA ALA A 21 -5.26 -5.99 -6.27
C ALA A 21 -4.37 -5.66 -5.06
N GLY A 22 -4.84 -4.79 -4.16
CA GLY A 22 -4.08 -4.32 -3.01
C GLY A 22 -2.89 -3.47 -3.46
N VAL A 23 -3.15 -2.24 -3.89
CA VAL A 23 -2.10 -1.29 -4.30
C VAL A 23 -1.62 -0.52 -3.09
N SER A 24 -0.39 -0.77 -2.64
CA SER A 24 0.22 -0.08 -1.51
C SER A 24 0.69 1.32 -1.91
N ALA A 25 1.63 1.40 -2.81
CA ALA A 25 2.22 2.65 -3.27
C ALA A 25 2.30 2.72 -4.80
N ILE A 26 2.27 3.93 -5.33
CA ILE A 26 2.46 4.23 -6.74
C ILE A 26 3.54 5.30 -6.83
N ASP A 27 4.71 4.92 -7.34
CA ASP A 27 5.83 5.81 -7.53
C ASP A 27 5.87 6.28 -8.98
N ILE A 28 5.96 7.59 -9.20
CA ILE A 28 5.95 8.20 -10.53
C ILE A 28 7.24 8.97 -10.73
N GLU A 29 8.05 8.50 -11.66
CA GLU A 29 9.24 9.21 -12.12
C GLU A 29 8.95 9.87 -13.47
N ARG A 30 9.26 11.16 -13.58
CA ARG A 30 9.09 11.94 -14.80
C ARG A 30 10.44 12.40 -15.30
N ARG A 31 10.81 11.99 -16.51
CA ARG A 31 12.06 12.41 -17.18
C ARG A 31 11.72 13.15 -18.46
N PHE A 32 12.37 14.29 -18.65
CA PHE A 32 12.24 15.09 -19.87
C PHE A 32 13.47 14.78 -20.76
N ASP A 33 13.20 14.27 -21.95
CA ASP A 33 14.20 13.91 -22.94
C ASP A 33 13.86 14.66 -24.25
N ASN A 34 14.58 15.75 -24.51
CA ASN A 34 14.50 16.64 -25.69
C ASN A 34 13.07 16.82 -26.20
N ASP A 35 12.15 16.61 -26.49
CA ASP A 35 10.74 16.85 -26.88
C ASP A 35 9.76 15.74 -26.40
N LYS A 36 10.28 14.68 -25.75
CA LYS A 36 9.42 13.59 -25.27
C LYS A 36 9.50 13.47 -23.77
N THR A 37 8.36 13.45 -23.13
CA THR A 37 8.27 13.18 -21.70
C THR A 37 8.18 11.68 -21.48
N ARG A 38 9.13 11.10 -20.76
CA ARG A 38 9.05 9.71 -20.29
C ARG A 38 8.50 9.69 -18.89
N VAL A 39 7.41 8.95 -18.69
CA VAL A 39 6.80 8.75 -17.38
C VAL A 39 6.91 7.28 -17.00
N MET A 40 7.69 7.00 -15.96
CA MET A 40 7.80 5.67 -15.39
C MET A 40 6.89 5.59 -14.16
N VAL A 41 5.93 4.68 -14.19
CA VAL A 41 5.01 4.43 -13.09
C VAL A 41 5.34 3.05 -12.52
N THR A 42 5.78 3.02 -11.25
CA THR A 42 6.05 1.78 -10.53
C THR A 42 4.92 1.56 -9.52
N MET A 43 4.21 0.45 -9.64
CA MET A 43 3.10 0.09 -8.78
C MET A 43 3.51 -1.07 -7.87
N ASN A 44 3.46 -0.85 -6.56
CA ASN A 44 3.69 -1.89 -5.54
C ASN A 44 2.35 -2.53 -5.19
N VAL A 45 2.18 -3.82 -5.53
CA VAL A 45 0.88 -4.51 -5.42
C VAL A 45 1.02 -5.86 -4.72
N ALA A 46 -0.03 -6.25 -3.96
CA ALA A 46 -0.09 -7.55 -3.31
C ALA A 46 -0.44 -8.69 -4.29
N LYS A 47 -1.25 -8.39 -5.31
CA LYS A 47 -1.72 -9.40 -6.28
C LYS A 47 -1.44 -8.92 -7.71
N PRO A 48 -0.23 -9.12 -8.23
CA PRO A 48 0.15 -8.63 -9.56
C PRO A 48 -0.68 -9.20 -10.69
N GLY A 49 -1.19 -10.43 -10.55
CA GLY A 49 -2.03 -11.07 -11.55
C GLY A 49 -3.29 -10.30 -11.91
N ILE A 50 -3.90 -9.58 -10.97
CA ILE A 50 -5.08 -8.74 -11.21
C ILE A 50 -4.71 -7.51 -12.05
N VAL A 51 -3.54 -6.91 -11.78
CA VAL A 51 -3.05 -5.74 -12.51
C VAL A 51 -2.61 -6.11 -13.92
N ILE A 52 -1.96 -7.25 -14.07
CA ILE A 52 -1.48 -7.73 -15.38
C ILE A 52 -2.67 -8.16 -16.24
N GLY A 53 -3.61 -8.91 -15.65
CA GLY A 53 -4.75 -9.48 -16.35
C GLY A 53 -4.37 -10.62 -17.30
N ALA A 54 -5.36 -11.17 -18.00
CA ALA A 54 -5.14 -12.19 -19.01
C ALA A 54 -4.33 -11.61 -20.18
N ASN A 55 -3.19 -12.22 -20.49
CA ASN A 55 -2.29 -11.82 -21.59
C ASN A 55 -1.85 -10.32 -21.54
N GLY A 56 -1.84 -9.68 -20.37
CA GLY A 56 -1.43 -8.28 -20.23
C GLY A 56 -2.49 -7.24 -20.62
N ALA A 57 -3.72 -7.63 -20.88
CA ALA A 57 -4.78 -6.72 -21.34
C ALA A 57 -5.08 -5.58 -20.36
N ASN A 58 -4.99 -5.83 -19.05
CA ASN A 58 -5.24 -4.78 -18.05
C ASN A 58 -4.10 -3.75 -17.99
N ILE A 59 -2.84 -4.18 -18.17
CA ILE A 59 -1.69 -3.26 -18.24
C ILE A 59 -1.86 -2.30 -19.42
N GLU A 60 -2.29 -2.78 -20.57
CA GLU A 60 -2.49 -1.93 -21.76
C GLU A 60 -3.60 -0.91 -21.52
N LYS A 61 -4.72 -1.32 -20.90
CA LYS A 61 -5.81 -0.42 -20.51
C LYS A 61 -5.33 0.65 -19.53
N ILE A 62 -4.51 0.29 -18.53
CA ILE A 62 -3.93 1.23 -17.56
C ILE A 62 -3.00 2.22 -18.26
N LYS A 63 -2.09 1.73 -19.13
CA LYS A 63 -1.19 2.59 -19.91
C LYS A 63 -1.96 3.57 -20.80
N ALA A 64 -3.00 3.09 -21.48
CA ALA A 64 -3.84 3.95 -22.32
C ALA A 64 -4.58 5.01 -21.51
N ALA A 65 -5.12 4.65 -20.33
CA ALA A 65 -5.77 5.61 -19.42
C ALA A 65 -4.79 6.69 -18.92
N ILE A 66 -3.58 6.30 -18.54
CA ILE A 66 -2.54 7.24 -18.10
C ILE A 66 -2.07 8.13 -19.28
N ALA A 67 -1.86 7.54 -20.47
CA ALA A 67 -1.44 8.30 -21.64
C ALA A 67 -2.49 9.34 -22.06
N LYS A 68 -3.78 9.02 -21.94
CA LYS A 68 -4.88 9.96 -22.22
C LYS A 68 -4.85 11.20 -21.33
N GLU A 69 -4.49 11.03 -20.04
CA GLU A 69 -4.38 12.14 -19.10
C GLU A 69 -3.10 12.98 -19.31
N LEU A 70 -2.02 12.36 -19.79
CA LEU A 70 -0.73 13.02 -19.96
C LEU A 70 -0.58 13.73 -21.32
N GLY A 71 -1.45 13.45 -22.28
CA GLY A 71 -1.39 13.98 -23.63
C GLY A 71 -0.48 13.17 -24.57
N SER A 72 -0.49 13.53 -25.87
CA SER A 72 0.08 12.73 -26.98
C SER A 72 1.61 12.58 -26.98
N ASN A 73 2.35 13.42 -26.22
CA ASN A 73 3.83 13.43 -26.24
C ASN A 73 4.47 12.63 -25.10
N ALA A 74 3.67 11.90 -24.31
CA ALA A 74 4.18 11.17 -23.15
C ALA A 74 4.33 9.67 -23.46
N GLN A 75 5.53 9.13 -23.26
CA GLN A 75 5.80 7.70 -23.27
C GLN A 75 5.61 7.14 -21.85
N VAL A 76 4.61 6.28 -21.65
CA VAL A 76 4.31 5.68 -20.34
C VAL A 76 4.94 4.30 -20.25
N ILE A 77 5.78 4.10 -19.23
CA ILE A 77 6.35 2.81 -18.85
C ILE A 77 5.72 2.41 -17.52
N LEU A 78 5.04 1.27 -17.48
CA LEU A 78 4.42 0.74 -16.27
C LEU A 78 5.21 -0.47 -15.76
N ASN A 79 5.73 -0.35 -14.53
CA ASN A 79 6.39 -1.42 -13.81
C ASN A 79 5.47 -1.90 -12.68
N VAL A 80 5.31 -3.21 -12.54
CA VAL A 80 4.55 -3.81 -11.45
C VAL A 80 5.51 -4.58 -10.55
N GLN A 81 5.56 -4.19 -9.27
CA GLN A 81 6.36 -4.86 -8.25
C GLN A 81 5.45 -5.61 -7.27
N GLU A 82 5.77 -6.87 -7.01
CA GLU A 82 5.03 -7.69 -6.06
C GLU A 82 5.50 -7.44 -4.64
N ILE A 83 4.54 -7.26 -3.72
CA ILE A 83 4.78 -7.21 -2.29
C ILE A 83 4.69 -8.63 -1.73
N LYS A 84 5.83 -9.20 -1.34
CA LYS A 84 5.91 -10.59 -0.84
C LYS A 84 5.07 -10.81 0.42
N ASN A 85 5.07 -9.85 1.34
CA ASN A 85 4.37 -9.93 2.63
C ASN A 85 3.39 -8.76 2.78
N PRO A 86 2.14 -8.87 2.33
CA PRO A 86 1.16 -7.80 2.42
C PRO A 86 0.78 -7.46 3.88
N ASP A 87 0.93 -8.39 4.82
CA ASP A 87 0.66 -8.16 6.24
C ASP A 87 1.73 -7.29 6.93
N LEU A 88 2.88 -7.05 6.29
CA LEU A 88 3.92 -6.12 6.75
C LEU A 88 3.84 -4.73 6.12
N ASP A 89 2.87 -4.51 5.26
CA ASP A 89 2.60 -3.22 4.62
C ASP A 89 1.45 -2.52 5.33
N ALA A 90 1.73 -1.36 5.93
CA ALA A 90 0.75 -0.67 6.76
C ALA A 90 -0.46 -0.18 5.97
N GLN A 91 -0.27 0.22 4.69
CA GLN A 91 -1.36 0.68 3.84
C GLN A 91 -2.32 -0.47 3.50
N LEU A 92 -1.79 -1.64 3.14
CA LEU A 92 -2.59 -2.81 2.82
C LEU A 92 -3.36 -3.34 4.03
N VAL A 93 -2.72 -3.32 5.21
CA VAL A 93 -3.38 -3.69 6.47
C VAL A 93 -4.51 -2.71 6.81
N ALA A 94 -4.30 -1.40 6.62
CA ALA A 94 -5.34 -0.39 6.85
C ALA A 94 -6.53 -0.59 5.90
N GLU A 95 -6.28 -0.82 4.61
CA GLU A 95 -7.31 -1.10 3.61
C GLU A 95 -8.06 -2.41 3.91
N ASN A 96 -7.36 -3.44 4.38
CA ASN A 96 -7.99 -4.71 4.80
C ASN A 96 -8.92 -4.51 6.01
N ILE A 97 -8.51 -3.72 7.02
CA ILE A 97 -9.38 -3.38 8.15
C ILE A 97 -10.60 -2.60 7.65
N ALA A 98 -10.41 -1.61 6.78
CA ALA A 98 -11.49 -0.80 6.22
C ALA A 98 -12.51 -1.67 5.46
N ALA A 99 -12.05 -2.58 4.60
CA ALA A 99 -12.90 -3.52 3.87
C ALA A 99 -13.70 -4.45 4.81
N GLN A 100 -13.09 -4.93 5.90
CA GLN A 100 -13.80 -5.72 6.90
C GLN A 100 -14.89 -4.91 7.64
N LEU A 101 -14.63 -3.62 7.92
CA LEU A 101 -15.63 -2.73 8.53
C LEU A 101 -16.80 -2.46 7.59
N GLU A 102 -16.55 -2.26 6.29
CA GLU A 102 -17.60 -2.15 5.26
C GLU A 102 -18.41 -3.44 5.15
N GLY A 103 -17.78 -4.60 5.31
CA GLY A 103 -18.39 -5.92 5.40
C GLY A 103 -19.13 -6.20 6.72
N ARG A 104 -19.37 -5.18 7.56
CA ARG A 104 -20.07 -5.25 8.85
C ARG A 104 -19.42 -6.19 9.87
N VAL A 105 -18.13 -6.43 9.77
CA VAL A 105 -17.37 -7.15 10.79
C VAL A 105 -17.18 -6.24 12.01
N SER A 106 -17.26 -6.80 13.21
CA SER A 106 -16.97 -6.04 14.45
C SER A 106 -15.56 -5.46 14.38
N PHE A 107 -15.41 -4.16 14.64
CA PHE A 107 -14.16 -3.44 14.60
C PHE A 107 -13.08 -4.06 15.52
N ARG A 108 -13.49 -4.56 16.71
CA ARG A 108 -12.59 -5.26 17.64
C ARG A 108 -12.01 -6.53 17.04
N ARG A 109 -12.85 -7.31 16.36
CA ARG A 109 -12.41 -8.55 15.69
C ARG A 109 -11.51 -8.25 14.51
N ALA A 110 -11.85 -7.27 13.68
CA ALA A 110 -11.07 -6.85 12.53
C ALA A 110 -9.66 -6.40 12.96
N MET A 111 -9.56 -5.48 13.94
CA MET A 111 -8.28 -5.01 14.44
C MET A 111 -7.42 -6.13 15.04
N LYS A 112 -7.97 -6.96 15.94
CA LYS A 112 -7.22 -8.05 16.59
C LYS A 112 -6.72 -9.07 15.58
N LYS A 113 -7.53 -9.41 14.56
CA LYS A 113 -7.11 -10.33 13.51
C LYS A 113 -5.92 -9.79 12.73
N CYS A 114 -5.95 -8.51 12.33
CA CYS A 114 -4.86 -7.89 11.60
C CYS A 114 -3.59 -7.74 12.45
N LEU A 115 -3.72 -7.42 13.75
CA LEU A 115 -2.60 -7.43 14.69
C LEU A 115 -1.88 -8.78 14.71
N GLN A 116 -2.65 -9.86 14.92
CA GLN A 116 -2.08 -11.22 14.94
C GLN A 116 -1.42 -11.61 13.62
N SER A 117 -2.03 -11.25 12.47
CA SER A 117 -1.45 -11.55 11.15
C SER A 117 -0.11 -10.84 10.97
N ALA A 118 -0.02 -9.55 11.29
CA ALA A 118 1.22 -8.78 11.17
C ALA A 118 2.32 -9.30 12.11
N MET A 119 1.99 -9.67 13.35
CA MET A 119 2.96 -10.27 14.28
C MET A 119 3.46 -11.62 13.78
N ARG A 120 2.59 -12.47 13.21
CA ARG A 120 2.99 -13.74 12.56
C ARG A 120 3.87 -13.52 11.33
N ALA A 121 3.64 -12.45 10.58
CA ALA A 121 4.45 -12.08 9.43
C ALA A 121 5.85 -11.55 9.82
N GLY A 122 6.11 -11.32 11.12
CA GLY A 122 7.42 -10.94 11.64
C GLY A 122 7.55 -9.44 11.96
N ALA A 123 6.46 -8.70 12.10
CA ALA A 123 6.49 -7.34 12.63
C ALA A 123 7.01 -7.35 14.08
N LYS A 124 7.86 -6.38 14.45
CA LYS A 124 8.33 -6.20 15.84
C LYS A 124 7.30 -5.52 16.73
N GLY A 125 6.34 -4.87 16.11
CA GLY A 125 5.20 -4.27 16.77
C GLY A 125 4.24 -3.64 15.77
N ILE A 126 2.98 -3.56 16.16
CA ILE A 126 1.92 -2.95 15.37
C ILE A 126 0.96 -2.20 16.29
N LYS A 127 0.51 -1.03 15.83
CA LYS A 127 -0.53 -0.21 16.46
C LYS A 127 -1.60 0.09 15.43
N THR A 128 -2.85 -0.14 15.81
CA THR A 128 -4.01 0.21 14.99
C THR A 128 -4.88 1.19 15.76
N SER A 129 -5.45 2.16 15.07
CA SER A 129 -6.41 3.11 15.64
C SER A 129 -7.57 3.28 14.67
N VAL A 130 -8.79 3.15 15.17
CA VAL A 130 -10.01 3.30 14.40
C VAL A 130 -10.86 4.39 15.05
N SER A 131 -11.30 5.36 14.24
CA SER A 131 -12.00 6.55 14.70
C SER A 131 -13.27 6.79 13.89
N GLY A 132 -14.37 7.09 14.57
CA GLY A 132 -15.66 7.36 13.95
C GLY A 132 -16.83 6.79 14.75
N ARG A 133 -17.97 6.60 14.09
CA ARG A 133 -19.19 5.99 14.69
C ARG A 133 -19.04 4.46 14.74
N LEU A 134 -18.24 3.98 15.69
CA LEU A 134 -17.90 2.55 15.81
C LEU A 134 -19.13 1.73 16.18
N GLY A 135 -19.42 0.74 15.34
CA GLY A 135 -20.60 -0.12 15.53
C GLY A 135 -21.95 0.59 15.34
N GLY A 136 -21.98 1.76 14.70
CA GLY A 136 -23.20 2.55 14.50
C GLY A 136 -23.58 3.44 15.68
N ALA A 137 -22.68 3.64 16.66
CA ALA A 137 -22.94 4.52 17.81
C ALA A 137 -23.19 5.97 17.36
N ASP A 138 -24.10 6.68 18.05
CA ASP A 138 -24.43 8.08 17.72
C ASP A 138 -23.25 9.02 17.96
N ILE A 139 -22.50 8.78 19.03
CA ILE A 139 -21.31 9.56 19.37
C ILE A 139 -20.09 8.86 18.80
N ALA A 140 -19.31 9.58 17.99
CA ALA A 140 -18.05 9.12 17.47
C ALA A 140 -17.02 8.96 18.59
N ARG A 141 -16.20 7.91 18.50
CA ARG A 141 -15.08 7.67 19.42
C ARG A 141 -13.89 7.07 18.69
N SER A 142 -12.74 7.11 19.33
CA SER A 142 -11.53 6.47 18.84
C SER A 142 -11.17 5.30 19.74
N GLU A 143 -10.93 4.14 19.14
CA GLU A 143 -10.39 2.97 19.84
C GLU A 143 -9.09 2.52 19.17
N GLY A 144 -8.11 2.10 19.96
CA GLY A 144 -6.82 1.65 19.46
C GLY A 144 -6.35 0.42 20.20
N TYR A 145 -5.66 -0.46 19.45
CA TYR A 145 -4.98 -1.63 19.98
C TYR A 145 -3.54 -1.62 19.51
N HIS A 146 -2.64 -2.14 20.33
CA HIS A 146 -1.23 -2.30 19.98
C HIS A 146 -0.71 -3.63 20.49
N GLU A 147 0.28 -4.15 19.81
CA GLU A 147 1.00 -5.37 20.19
C GLU A 147 2.47 -5.21 19.81
N GLY A 148 3.37 -5.67 20.69
CA GLY A 148 4.79 -5.47 20.53
C GLY A 148 5.28 -4.06 20.87
N SER A 149 6.46 -3.71 20.38
CA SER A 149 7.10 -2.40 20.64
C SER A 149 6.96 -1.47 19.47
N ILE A 150 6.57 -0.22 19.68
CA ILE A 150 6.44 0.80 18.61
C ILE A 150 7.09 2.09 19.11
N PRO A 151 8.39 2.24 18.89
CA PRO A 151 9.14 3.42 19.34
C PRO A 151 8.94 4.60 18.40
N LEU A 152 7.80 5.31 18.49
CA LEU A 152 7.46 6.44 17.60
C LEU A 152 8.42 7.62 17.70
N GLN A 153 9.14 7.77 18.83
CA GLN A 153 10.09 8.85 19.05
C GLN A 153 11.49 8.56 18.49
N THR A 154 11.78 7.31 18.15
CA THR A 154 13.10 6.89 17.69
C THR A 154 13.25 7.12 16.19
N LEU A 155 14.08 8.09 15.78
CA LEU A 155 14.27 8.46 14.36
C LEU A 155 14.84 7.31 13.49
N ARG A 156 15.62 6.41 14.09
CA ARG A 156 16.17 5.24 13.41
C ARG A 156 15.21 4.06 13.30
N ALA A 157 14.00 4.18 13.87
CA ALA A 157 13.00 3.13 13.78
C ALA A 157 12.35 3.15 12.38
N ASP A 158 12.31 1.99 11.74
CA ASP A 158 11.60 1.79 10.47
C ASP A 158 10.13 1.50 10.80
N ILE A 159 9.32 2.55 10.76
CA ILE A 159 7.89 2.50 11.04
C ILE A 159 7.14 2.85 9.76
N ASP A 160 6.42 1.89 9.26
CA ASP A 160 5.51 2.06 8.14
C ASP A 160 4.16 2.57 8.63
N TYR A 161 3.56 3.52 7.90
CA TYR A 161 2.29 4.13 8.24
C TYR A 161 1.29 3.98 7.10
N GLY A 162 0.09 3.52 7.44
CA GLY A 162 -1.03 3.41 6.51
C GLY A 162 -2.29 4.09 7.03
N PHE A 163 -3.04 4.67 6.10
CA PHE A 163 -4.33 5.29 6.37
C PHE A 163 -5.37 4.82 5.36
N ALA A 164 -6.55 4.43 5.85
CA ALA A 164 -7.69 4.09 5.01
C ALA A 164 -8.99 4.59 5.63
N GLU A 165 -9.99 4.82 4.79
CA GLU A 165 -11.34 5.18 5.20
C GLU A 165 -12.31 4.06 4.82
N ALA A 166 -13.09 3.58 5.79
CA ALA A 166 -14.20 2.66 5.57
C ALA A 166 -15.50 3.45 5.37
N LYS A 167 -16.20 3.21 4.27
CA LYS A 167 -17.50 3.81 3.99
C LYS A 167 -18.60 2.94 4.56
N THR A 168 -19.12 3.32 5.72
CA THR A 168 -20.22 2.61 6.35
C THR A 168 -21.55 3.33 6.16
N ALA A 169 -22.67 2.63 6.41
CA ALA A 169 -24.01 3.24 6.34
C ALA A 169 -24.19 4.44 7.29
N TYR A 170 -23.44 4.47 8.40
CA TYR A 170 -23.51 5.52 9.42
C TYR A 170 -22.44 6.62 9.25
N GLY A 171 -21.68 6.59 8.17
CA GLY A 171 -20.64 7.56 7.88
C GLY A 171 -19.29 6.91 7.60
N ARG A 172 -18.22 7.73 7.54
CA ARG A 172 -16.87 7.25 7.32
C ARG A 172 -16.18 6.95 8.64
N ILE A 173 -15.44 5.85 8.67
CA ILE A 173 -14.58 5.46 9.79
C ILE A 173 -13.14 5.52 9.30
N GLY A 174 -12.32 6.35 9.96
CA GLY A 174 -10.89 6.45 9.67
C GLY A 174 -10.12 5.32 10.36
N VAL A 175 -9.25 4.65 9.60
CA VAL A 175 -8.35 3.59 10.08
C VAL A 175 -6.92 4.06 9.92
N LYS A 176 -6.13 4.02 10.99
CA LYS A 176 -4.70 4.33 11.00
C LYS A 176 -3.93 3.12 11.50
N VAL A 177 -2.87 2.77 10.81
CA VAL A 177 -2.01 1.62 11.16
C VAL A 177 -0.56 2.06 11.16
N TRP A 178 0.19 1.62 12.16
CA TRP A 178 1.66 1.78 12.26
C TRP A 178 2.26 0.39 12.44
N ILE A 179 3.22 0.04 11.61
CA ILE A 179 3.93 -1.25 11.67
C ILE A 179 5.42 -0.97 11.86
N TYR A 180 5.96 -1.48 12.95
CA TYR A 180 7.38 -1.39 13.23
C TYR A 180 8.11 -2.62 12.68
N LYS A 181 8.96 -2.39 11.67
CA LYS A 181 9.74 -3.43 10.99
C LYS A 181 11.10 -3.67 11.65
N GLY A 182 11.67 -2.63 12.28
CA GLY A 182 12.97 -2.72 12.94
C GLY A 182 13.69 -1.39 13.01
N GLN A 183 14.99 -1.43 13.26
CA GLN A 183 15.84 -0.23 13.25
C GLN A 183 16.75 -0.24 12.03
N VAL A 184 16.85 0.90 11.37
CA VAL A 184 17.82 1.14 10.30
C VAL A 184 19.06 1.74 10.95
N LEU A 185 20.12 0.93 11.05
CA LEU A 185 21.42 1.41 11.52
C LEU A 185 22.22 1.92 10.33
N PRO A 186 22.94 3.06 10.46
CA PRO A 186 23.83 3.51 9.40
C PRO A 186 24.90 2.44 9.18
N THR A 187 24.94 1.86 8.00
CA THR A 187 26.04 0.98 7.59
C THR A 187 27.30 1.83 7.53
N ALA A 188 28.29 1.52 8.35
CA ALA A 188 29.60 2.17 8.25
C ALA A 188 30.06 2.07 6.80
N LYS A 189 30.23 3.22 6.12
CA LYS A 189 30.82 3.27 4.78
C LYS A 189 32.18 2.57 4.92
N LYS A 190 32.36 1.40 4.29
CA LYS A 190 33.70 0.80 4.13
C LYS A 190 34.59 1.89 3.55
N ALA A 191 35.58 2.31 4.33
CA ALA A 191 36.60 3.22 3.84
C ALA A 191 37.16 2.60 2.57
N PRO A 192 37.42 3.38 1.48
CA PRO A 192 38.04 2.86 0.30
C PRO A 192 39.39 2.24 0.70
N ALA A 193 39.57 0.97 0.36
CA ALA A 193 40.85 0.29 0.58
C ALA A 193 41.94 1.16 -0.03
N LYS A 194 42.87 1.64 0.81
CA LYS A 194 44.10 2.25 0.36
C LYS A 194 44.81 1.21 -0.50
N THR A 195 44.86 1.44 -1.81
CA THR A 195 45.80 0.76 -2.69
C THR A 195 47.19 1.23 -2.26
N GLU A 196 47.88 0.41 -1.46
CA GLU A 196 49.31 0.56 -1.25
C GLU A 196 49.97 0.33 -2.61
N GLY A 197 50.51 1.42 -3.18
CA GLY A 197 51.37 1.37 -4.34
C GLY A 197 52.63 0.58 -4.00
N GLY A 198 52.75 -0.59 -4.61
CA GLY A 198 53.99 -1.34 -4.63
C GLY A 198 55.05 -0.58 -5.44
N LYS A 199 56.19 -0.52 -4.87
CA LYS A 199 57.45 -0.11 -5.52
C LYS A 199 57.73 -0.98 -6.74
#